data_0582a629a2dea769833243d616fd66d5
#
_entry.id   0582a629a2dea769833243d616fd66d5
#
_cell.length_a   1.000
_cell.length_b   1.000
_cell.length_c   1.000
_cell.angle_alpha   90.00
_cell.angle_beta   90.00
_cell.angle_gamma   90.00
#
_symmetry.space_group_name_H-M   'P 1'
#
loop_
_entity.id
_entity.type
_entity.pdbx_description
1 polymer ?
#
loop_
_entity_poly.entity_id
_entity_poly.type
_entity_poly.pdbx_seq_one_letter_code
_entity_poly.pdbx_strand_id
1 'polypeptide(L)'
;GMLAYPKTHFKNFFATPMFMVYNQFVDMTAATFGTMKGLVGKRDPEGIFYGDIWARWYGMNQSWSDAWITAYKTFRDEDPADALNKVEAQQFKAIDSENLRISGTMGQAVDWFGKKIRYPGRALMAADDFWRVIASRGVLYEEAYRKTRIGLMNGLDEQTAVDNGTMVLLDPRSVQEKMDAASRYATLTEDLGDGGIAKITRAMQQN
;
A
#
# COMPACT_ATOMS: atom_id res chain seq x y z
N GLY A 1 -12.50 -6.84 22.78
CA GLY A 1 -12.10 -7.13 21.83
C GLY A 1 -12.45 -7.44 20.37
N MET A 2 -12.75 -6.45 19.53
CA MET A 2 -13.06 -6.68 18.09
C MET A 2 -11.85 -7.18 17.27
N LEU A 3 -10.62 -6.91 17.68
CA LEU A 3 -9.40 -7.25 16.94
C LEU A 3 -8.99 -8.74 17.03
N ALA A 4 -9.63 -9.52 17.87
CA ALA A 4 -9.27 -10.93 18.09
C ALA A 4 -10.03 -11.94 17.19
N TYR A 5 -10.97 -11.48 16.37
CA TYR A 5 -11.73 -12.40 15.52
C TYR A 5 -10.97 -12.74 14.23
N PRO A 6 -10.67 -14.01 13.96
CA PRO A 6 -9.99 -14.47 12.73
C PRO A 6 -10.68 -13.97 11.46
N LYS A 7 -12.01 -13.82 11.49
CA LYS A 7 -12.84 -13.32 10.40
C LYS A 7 -12.49 -11.87 9.99
N THR A 8 -12.13 -11.01 10.94
CA THR A 8 -11.73 -9.62 10.66
C THR A 8 -10.37 -9.57 9.97
N HIS A 9 -9.41 -10.36 10.43
CA HIS A 9 -8.09 -10.44 9.81
C HIS A 9 -8.16 -10.99 8.39
N PHE A 10 -8.99 -12.00 8.18
CA PHE A 10 -9.21 -12.57 6.85
C PHE A 10 -9.85 -11.56 5.89
N LYS A 11 -10.88 -10.83 6.35
CA LYS A 11 -11.52 -9.77 5.55
C LYS A 11 -10.51 -8.70 5.14
N ASN A 12 -9.71 -8.19 6.07
CA ASN A 12 -8.74 -7.13 5.79
C ASN A 12 -7.64 -7.61 4.82
N PHE A 13 -7.12 -8.83 5.00
CA PHE A 13 -6.11 -9.39 4.11
C PHE A 13 -6.59 -9.52 2.66
N PHE A 14 -7.83 -9.91 2.45
CA PHE A 14 -8.40 -10.06 1.09
C PHE A 14 -9.04 -8.79 0.54
N ALA A 15 -9.53 -7.88 1.39
CA ALA A 15 -10.13 -6.63 0.95
C ALA A 15 -9.12 -5.73 0.22
N THR A 16 -7.90 -5.64 0.74
CA THR A 16 -6.83 -4.82 0.15
C THR A 16 -6.52 -5.18 -1.30
N PRO A 17 -6.16 -6.44 -1.65
CA PRO A 17 -5.89 -6.80 -3.04
C PRO A 17 -7.12 -6.66 -3.94
N MET A 18 -8.32 -6.98 -3.45
CA MET A 18 -9.54 -6.75 -4.22
C MET A 18 -9.75 -5.27 -4.54
N PHE A 19 -9.47 -4.41 -3.59
CA PHE A 19 -9.58 -2.96 -3.77
C PHE A 19 -8.52 -2.42 -4.73
N MET A 20 -7.28 -2.92 -4.66
CA MET A 20 -6.23 -2.58 -5.61
C MET A 20 -6.60 -2.99 -7.04
N VAL A 21 -7.15 -4.20 -7.23
CA VAL A 21 -7.63 -4.68 -8.54
C VAL A 21 -8.81 -3.83 -9.03
N TYR A 22 -9.77 -3.52 -8.17
CA TYR A 22 -10.90 -2.65 -8.52
C TYR A 22 -10.43 -1.27 -9.04
N ASN A 23 -9.48 -0.64 -8.35
CA ASN A 23 -8.92 0.64 -8.78
C ASN A 23 -8.26 0.56 -10.15
N GLN A 24 -7.57 -0.54 -10.45
CA GLN A 24 -7.02 -0.76 -11.78
C GLN A 24 -8.11 -0.80 -12.87
N PHE A 25 -9.27 -1.39 -12.59
CA PHE A 25 -10.40 -1.34 -13.54
C PHE A 25 -10.96 0.08 -13.72
N VAL A 26 -11.03 0.87 -12.65
CA VAL A 26 -11.43 2.29 -12.74
C VAL A 26 -10.43 3.06 -13.59
N ASP A 27 -9.13 2.87 -13.37
CA ASP A 27 -8.07 3.51 -14.15
C ASP A 27 -8.08 3.06 -15.63
N MET A 28 -8.36 1.78 -15.90
CA MET A 28 -8.54 1.28 -17.28
C MET A 28 -9.71 1.97 -18.01
N THR A 29 -10.82 2.19 -17.31
CA THR A 29 -11.94 2.93 -17.90
C THR A 29 -11.56 4.39 -18.15
N ALA A 30 -10.86 5.04 -17.22
CA ALA A 30 -10.33 6.39 -17.38
C ALA A 30 -9.34 6.49 -18.57
N ALA A 31 -8.44 5.50 -18.70
CA ALA A 31 -7.50 5.41 -19.82
C ALA A 31 -8.20 5.24 -21.17
N THR A 32 -9.31 4.51 -21.22
CA THR A 32 -10.14 4.38 -22.42
C THR A 32 -10.68 5.75 -22.86
N PHE A 33 -11.25 6.51 -21.93
CA PHE A 33 -11.74 7.87 -22.22
C PHE A 33 -10.60 8.82 -22.59
N GLY A 34 -9.43 8.74 -21.94
CA GLY A 34 -8.25 9.53 -22.27
C GLY A 34 -7.76 9.26 -23.69
N THR A 35 -7.71 8.00 -24.09
CA THR A 35 -7.31 7.58 -25.44
C THR A 35 -8.32 8.03 -26.48
N MET A 36 -9.63 7.94 -26.22
CA MET A 36 -10.68 8.42 -27.11
C MET A 36 -10.63 9.94 -27.31
N LYS A 37 -10.39 10.72 -26.24
CA LYS A 37 -10.16 12.16 -26.36
C LYS A 37 -8.94 12.49 -27.21
N GLY A 38 -7.88 11.70 -27.11
CA GLY A 38 -6.68 11.82 -27.94
C GLY A 38 -6.91 11.62 -29.44
N LEU A 39 -7.88 10.78 -29.80
CA LEU A 39 -8.29 10.56 -31.19
C LEU A 39 -9.06 11.76 -31.78
N VAL A 40 -9.72 12.57 -30.95
CA VAL A 40 -10.48 13.76 -31.33
C VAL A 40 -9.62 15.04 -31.32
N GLY A 41 -8.29 14.93 -31.20
CA GLY A 41 -7.34 16.04 -31.33
C GLY A 41 -7.06 16.82 -30.02
N LYS A 42 -7.62 16.44 -28.90
CA LYS A 42 -7.30 17.02 -27.58
C LYS A 42 -6.53 16.00 -26.74
N ARG A 43 -5.23 15.83 -27.02
CA ARG A 43 -4.34 15.06 -26.15
C ARG A 43 -4.05 15.86 -24.88
N ASP A 44 -4.53 15.36 -23.76
CA ASP A 44 -4.16 15.85 -22.43
C ASP A 44 -2.90 15.10 -21.99
N PRO A 45 -1.74 15.77 -21.87
CA PRO A 45 -0.49 15.12 -21.45
C PRO A 45 -0.58 14.52 -20.05
N GLU A 46 -1.46 15.04 -19.19
CA GLU A 46 -1.65 14.59 -17.80
C GLU A 46 -2.71 13.50 -17.67
N GLY A 47 -3.39 13.16 -18.74
CA GLY A 47 -4.39 12.08 -18.75
C GLY A 47 -3.77 10.71 -18.43
N ILE A 48 -4.60 9.79 -17.92
CA ILE A 48 -4.21 8.40 -17.68
C ILE A 48 -4.24 7.64 -19.01
N PHE A 49 -3.16 6.92 -19.32
CA PHE A 49 -3.03 6.10 -20.50
C PHE A 49 -2.76 4.64 -20.12
N TYR A 50 -3.03 3.72 -21.02
CA TYR A 50 -2.79 2.29 -20.81
C TYR A 50 -1.35 1.98 -20.41
N GLY A 51 -0.37 2.71 -20.97
CA GLY A 51 1.04 2.54 -20.60
C GLY A 51 1.33 2.87 -19.12
N ASP A 52 0.63 3.86 -18.57
CA ASP A 52 0.76 4.23 -17.15
C ASP A 52 0.30 3.06 -16.26
N ILE A 53 -0.81 2.40 -16.63
CA ILE A 53 -1.36 1.24 -15.92
C ILE A 53 -0.41 0.04 -16.01
N TRP A 54 0.15 -0.24 -17.18
CA TRP A 54 1.12 -1.32 -17.37
C TRP A 54 2.39 -1.08 -16.58
N ALA A 55 2.89 0.17 -16.52
CA ALA A 55 4.05 0.53 -15.70
C ALA A 55 3.74 0.29 -14.20
N ARG A 56 2.55 0.65 -13.73
CA ARG A 56 2.11 0.37 -12.36
C ARG A 56 2.12 -1.13 -12.07
N TRP A 57 1.51 -1.95 -12.92
CA TRP A 57 1.52 -3.41 -12.78
C TRP A 57 2.94 -3.99 -12.75
N TYR A 58 3.80 -3.50 -13.62
CA TYR A 58 5.19 -3.91 -13.65
C TYR A 58 5.90 -3.59 -12.33
N GLY A 59 5.75 -2.37 -11.82
CA GLY A 59 6.31 -1.96 -10.53
C GLY A 59 5.80 -2.79 -9.36
N MET A 60 4.50 -3.07 -9.33
CA MET A 60 3.89 -3.95 -8.33
C MET A 60 4.50 -5.36 -8.38
N ASN A 61 4.66 -5.92 -9.58
CA ASN A 61 5.24 -7.25 -9.75
C ASN A 61 6.71 -7.32 -9.33
N GLN A 62 7.50 -6.30 -9.64
CA GLN A 62 8.91 -6.24 -9.25
C GLN A 62 9.13 -6.11 -7.73
N SER A 63 8.14 -5.62 -7.01
CA SER A 63 8.26 -5.35 -5.56
C SER A 63 7.89 -6.52 -4.64
N TRP A 64 7.48 -7.68 -5.18
CA TRP A 64 7.04 -8.82 -4.36
C TRP A 64 8.10 -9.28 -3.35
N SER A 65 9.36 -9.39 -3.77
CA SER A 65 10.46 -9.79 -2.90
C SER A 65 10.65 -8.80 -1.75
N ASP A 66 10.69 -7.50 -2.07
CA ASP A 66 10.85 -6.43 -1.09
C ASP A 66 9.67 -6.37 -0.12
N ALA A 67 8.46 -6.57 -0.63
CA ALA A 67 7.24 -6.62 0.15
C ALA A 67 7.27 -7.77 1.17
N TRP A 68 7.69 -8.97 0.75
CA TRP A 68 7.84 -10.12 1.65
C TRP A 68 8.92 -9.90 2.71
N ILE A 69 10.07 -9.33 2.33
CA ILE A 69 11.15 -9.01 3.27
C ILE A 69 10.66 -8.00 4.32
N THR A 70 9.94 -6.96 3.88
CA THR A 70 9.37 -5.95 4.78
C THR A 70 8.33 -6.57 5.72
N ALA A 71 7.37 -7.30 5.19
CA ALA A 71 6.36 -7.99 5.98
C ALA A 71 6.95 -8.96 6.99
N TYR A 72 7.97 -9.73 6.60
CA TYR A 72 8.67 -10.64 7.51
C TYR A 72 9.36 -9.89 8.65
N LYS A 73 10.03 -8.76 8.36
CA LYS A 73 10.67 -7.91 9.39
C LYS A 73 9.62 -7.37 10.36
N THR A 74 8.53 -6.82 9.87
CA THR A 74 7.43 -6.30 10.69
C THR A 74 6.85 -7.40 11.59
N PHE A 75 6.63 -8.59 11.03
CA PHE A 75 6.13 -9.73 11.80
C PHE A 75 7.11 -10.19 12.88
N ARG A 76 8.40 -10.27 12.56
CA ARG A 76 9.43 -10.76 13.47
C ARG A 76 9.77 -9.74 14.55
N ASP A 77 10.01 -8.49 14.14
CA ASP A 77 10.64 -7.49 15.00
C ASP A 77 9.60 -6.58 15.69
N GLU A 78 8.32 -6.70 15.35
CA GLU A 78 7.24 -5.83 15.85
C GLU A 78 7.53 -4.33 15.55
N ASP A 79 8.25 -4.05 14.48
CA ASP A 79 8.61 -2.69 14.04
C ASP A 79 8.00 -2.40 12.66
N PRO A 80 6.72 -1.99 12.61
CA PRO A 80 6.06 -1.65 11.38
C PRO A 80 6.67 -0.41 10.74
N ALA A 81 6.61 -0.32 9.42
CA ALA A 81 7.15 0.80 8.65
C ALA A 81 6.38 2.12 8.93
N ASP A 82 5.09 2.01 9.29
CA ASP A 82 4.25 3.19 9.55
C ASP A 82 4.24 3.60 11.02
N ALA A 83 4.26 4.92 11.25
CA ALA A 83 4.21 5.52 12.59
C ALA A 83 2.92 5.20 13.35
N LEU A 84 1.77 5.11 12.68
CA LEU A 84 0.49 4.75 13.30
C LEU A 84 0.50 3.31 13.79
N ASN A 85 0.98 2.37 12.97
CA ASN A 85 1.13 0.98 13.35
C ASN A 85 2.18 0.78 14.46
N LYS A 86 3.20 1.67 14.54
CA LYS A 86 4.17 1.67 15.65
C LYS A 86 3.52 1.99 16.99
N VAL A 87 2.60 2.96 17.02
CA VAL A 87 1.85 3.30 18.24
C VAL A 87 0.96 2.15 18.68
N GLU A 88 0.28 1.50 17.74
CA GLU A 88 -0.53 0.30 18.03
C GLU A 88 0.34 -0.86 18.52
N ALA A 89 1.48 -1.12 17.88
CA ALA A 89 2.41 -2.17 18.30
C ALA A 89 2.91 -1.96 19.73
N GLN A 90 3.15 -0.70 20.15
CA GLN A 90 3.54 -0.38 21.53
C GLN A 90 2.42 -0.64 22.53
N GLN A 91 1.16 -0.36 22.18
CA GLN A 91 0.01 -0.64 23.03
C GLN A 91 -0.19 -2.14 23.28
N PHE A 92 0.12 -2.98 22.27
CA PHE A 92 0.04 -4.44 22.41
C PHE A 92 1.13 -5.05 23.31
N LYS A 93 2.21 -4.32 23.60
CA LYS A 93 3.24 -4.73 24.56
C LYS A 93 2.81 -4.63 26.02
N ALA A 94 1.58 -4.15 26.30
CA ALA A 94 1.09 -3.97 27.67
C ALA A 94 0.98 -5.28 28.47
N ILE A 95 0.90 -6.44 27.81
CA ILE A 95 0.90 -7.76 28.47
C ILE A 95 2.29 -8.37 28.37
N ASP A 96 3.16 -7.98 29.29
CA ASP A 96 4.53 -8.45 29.44
C ASP A 96 4.82 -8.63 30.94
N SER A 97 5.65 -9.60 31.29
CA SER A 97 6.02 -9.88 32.70
C SER A 97 6.66 -8.67 33.37
N GLU A 98 7.41 -7.87 32.61
CA GLU A 98 8.05 -6.64 33.05
C GLU A 98 7.03 -5.55 33.42
N ASN A 99 6.01 -5.35 32.60
CA ASN A 99 4.93 -4.40 32.84
C ASN A 99 3.99 -4.83 33.97
N LEU A 100 3.78 -6.15 34.14
CA LEU A 100 2.95 -6.69 35.18
C LEU A 100 3.74 -6.96 36.49
N ARG A 101 5.06 -6.70 36.50
CA ARG A 101 5.98 -6.93 37.63
C ARG A 101 5.90 -8.37 38.18
N ILE A 102 5.74 -9.35 37.28
CA ILE A 102 5.68 -10.76 37.63
C ILE A 102 7.00 -11.40 37.20
N SER A 103 7.73 -12.01 38.17
CA SER A 103 9.01 -12.67 37.91
C SER A 103 8.92 -14.20 38.08
N GLY A 104 9.94 -14.90 37.59
CA GLY A 104 10.05 -16.35 37.69
C GLY A 104 9.27 -17.12 36.62
N THR A 105 8.86 -18.34 36.95
CA THR A 105 8.13 -19.23 35.99
C THR A 105 6.77 -18.67 35.56
N MET A 106 6.10 -17.92 36.44
CA MET A 106 4.85 -17.22 36.10
C MET A 106 5.10 -16.07 35.10
N GLY A 107 6.21 -15.32 35.27
CA GLY A 107 6.61 -14.30 34.30
C GLY A 107 6.84 -14.90 32.92
N GLN A 108 7.56 -16.03 32.83
CA GLN A 108 7.77 -16.73 31.54
C GLN A 108 6.44 -17.20 30.89
N ALA A 109 5.49 -17.68 31.71
CA ALA A 109 4.16 -18.07 31.20
C ALA A 109 3.38 -16.87 30.68
N VAL A 110 3.44 -15.71 31.36
CA VAL A 110 2.82 -14.45 30.94
C VAL A 110 3.43 -13.97 29.62
N ASP A 111 4.75 -14.01 29.49
CA ASP A 111 5.46 -13.61 28.26
C ASP A 111 5.12 -14.54 27.09
N TRP A 112 5.07 -15.84 27.33
CA TRP A 112 4.66 -16.81 26.31
C TRP A 112 3.22 -16.57 25.86
N PHE A 113 2.30 -16.35 26.81
CA PHE A 113 0.89 -16.07 26.50
C PHE A 113 0.73 -14.71 25.81
N GLY A 114 1.43 -13.67 26.28
CA GLY A 114 1.46 -12.35 25.65
C GLY A 114 1.96 -12.41 24.20
N LYS A 115 3.02 -13.18 23.93
CA LYS A 115 3.50 -13.41 22.55
C LYS A 115 2.43 -14.06 21.68
N LYS A 116 1.70 -15.06 22.20
CA LYS A 116 0.64 -15.77 21.43
C LYS A 116 -0.55 -14.88 21.11
N ILE A 117 -0.97 -14.03 22.04
CA ILE A 117 -2.08 -13.08 21.83
C ILE A 117 -1.71 -12.03 20.77
N ARG A 118 -0.41 -11.67 20.65
CA ARG A 118 0.07 -10.67 19.70
C ARG A 118 0.19 -11.17 18.25
N TYR A 119 0.26 -12.49 18.00
CA TYR A 119 0.41 -13.03 16.65
C TYR A 119 -0.61 -12.50 15.63
N PRO A 120 -1.92 -12.43 15.92
CA PRO A 120 -2.89 -11.90 14.97
C PRO A 120 -2.62 -10.43 14.59
N GLY A 121 -2.31 -9.59 15.58
CA GLY A 121 -1.97 -8.18 15.34
C GLY A 121 -0.69 -8.02 14.49
N ARG A 122 0.35 -8.81 14.79
CA ARG A 122 1.60 -8.84 14.03
C ARG A 122 1.38 -9.28 12.58
N ALA A 123 0.54 -10.29 12.37
CA ALA A 123 0.19 -10.75 11.02
C ALA A 123 -0.56 -9.68 10.22
N LEU A 124 -1.45 -8.92 10.88
CA LEU A 124 -2.17 -7.82 10.25
C LEU A 124 -1.22 -6.69 9.84
N MET A 125 -0.36 -6.23 10.77
CA MET A 125 0.64 -5.19 10.46
C MET A 125 1.59 -5.61 9.34
N ALA A 126 2.02 -6.86 9.34
CA ALA A 126 2.87 -7.41 8.29
C ALA A 126 2.15 -7.44 6.93
N ALA A 127 0.86 -7.79 6.91
CA ALA A 127 0.05 -7.76 5.71
C ALA A 127 -0.14 -6.33 5.18
N ASP A 128 -0.35 -5.36 6.07
CA ASP A 128 -0.46 -3.95 5.70
C ASP A 128 0.85 -3.44 5.09
N ASP A 129 1.99 -3.71 5.70
CA ASP A 129 3.29 -3.32 5.18
C ASP A 129 3.61 -4.00 3.83
N PHE A 130 3.20 -5.25 3.67
CA PHE A 130 3.30 -5.95 2.39
C PHE A 130 2.58 -5.18 1.27
N TRP A 131 1.31 -4.86 1.47
CA TRP A 131 0.51 -4.17 0.46
C TRP A 131 0.93 -2.71 0.24
N ARG A 132 1.42 -2.04 1.28
CA ARG A 132 1.99 -0.69 1.18
C ARG A 132 3.19 -0.66 0.24
N VAL A 133 4.12 -1.60 0.37
CA VAL A 133 5.30 -1.69 -0.51
C VAL A 133 4.86 -1.92 -1.95
N ILE A 134 3.92 -2.84 -2.19
CA ILE A 134 3.41 -3.12 -3.53
C ILE A 134 2.75 -1.87 -4.14
N ALA A 135 1.85 -1.21 -3.40
CA ALA A 135 1.15 -0.04 -3.90
C ALA A 135 2.09 1.13 -4.20
N SER A 136 3.00 1.45 -3.28
CA SER A 136 3.95 2.56 -3.45
C SER A 136 4.90 2.33 -4.63
N ARG A 137 5.41 1.10 -4.81
CA ARG A 137 6.26 0.76 -5.96
C ARG A 137 5.49 0.82 -7.27
N GLY A 138 4.23 0.39 -7.29
CA GLY A 138 3.38 0.53 -8.47
C GLY A 138 3.29 1.99 -8.92
N VAL A 139 2.98 2.91 -8.00
CA VAL A 139 2.90 4.34 -8.29
C VAL A 139 4.25 4.93 -8.72
N LEU A 140 5.34 4.51 -8.11
CA LEU A 140 6.68 4.96 -8.51
C LEU A 140 6.98 4.66 -9.97
N TYR A 141 6.71 3.44 -10.44
CA TYR A 141 6.93 3.06 -11.84
C TYR A 141 5.95 3.75 -12.79
N GLU A 142 4.71 3.94 -12.38
CA GLU A 142 3.74 4.71 -13.15
C GLU A 142 4.20 6.15 -13.36
N GLU A 143 4.62 6.84 -12.31
CA GLU A 143 5.08 8.23 -12.40
C GLU A 143 6.37 8.36 -13.20
N ALA A 144 7.29 7.40 -13.10
CA ALA A 144 8.47 7.35 -13.95
C ALA A 144 8.09 7.23 -15.43
N TYR A 145 7.20 6.32 -15.77
CA TYR A 145 6.71 6.15 -17.14
C TYR A 145 5.96 7.40 -17.63
N ARG A 146 5.07 7.95 -16.79
CA ARG A 146 4.33 9.18 -17.10
C ARG A 146 5.28 10.35 -17.39
N LYS A 147 6.35 10.50 -16.62
CA LYS A 147 7.36 11.53 -16.82
C LYS A 147 8.07 11.39 -18.16
N THR A 148 8.46 10.16 -18.52
CA THR A 148 9.04 9.84 -19.84
C THR A 148 8.05 10.20 -20.96
N ARG A 149 6.82 9.75 -20.86
CA ARG A 149 5.76 9.99 -21.86
C ARG A 149 5.48 11.48 -22.06
N ILE A 150 5.33 12.23 -20.98
CA ILE A 150 5.11 13.68 -21.06
C ILE A 150 6.32 14.36 -21.72
N GLY A 151 7.53 13.94 -21.42
CA GLY A 151 8.74 14.46 -22.09
C GLY A 151 8.69 14.26 -23.61
N LEU A 152 8.36 13.05 -24.05
CA LEU A 152 8.21 12.74 -25.49
C LEU A 152 7.09 13.55 -26.14
N MET A 153 5.95 13.69 -25.48
CA MET A 153 4.82 14.49 -25.98
C MET A 153 5.16 15.98 -26.10
N ASN A 154 6.05 16.48 -25.27
CA ASN A 154 6.54 17.87 -25.29
C ASN A 154 7.72 18.07 -26.25
N GLY A 155 8.10 17.03 -27.02
CA GLY A 155 9.12 17.13 -28.07
C GLY A 155 10.56 16.94 -27.57
N LEU A 156 10.76 16.41 -26.36
CA LEU A 156 12.09 15.98 -25.93
C LEU A 156 12.56 14.78 -26.78
N ASP A 157 13.85 14.68 -27.00
CA ASP A 157 14.45 13.48 -27.56
C ASP A 157 14.23 12.27 -26.63
N GLU A 158 14.27 11.07 -27.22
CA GLU A 158 13.97 9.83 -26.51
C GLU A 158 14.87 9.61 -25.31
N GLN A 159 16.17 9.85 -25.46
CA GLN A 159 17.14 9.64 -24.40
C GLN A 159 16.86 10.57 -23.20
N THR A 160 16.69 11.86 -23.47
CA THR A 160 16.38 12.84 -22.41
C THR A 160 15.06 12.52 -21.71
N ALA A 161 14.04 12.08 -22.46
CA ALA A 161 12.76 11.70 -21.87
C ALA A 161 12.89 10.47 -20.97
N VAL A 162 13.64 9.45 -21.39
CA VAL A 162 13.92 8.23 -20.60
C VAL A 162 14.75 8.56 -19.37
N ASP A 163 15.75 9.42 -19.50
CA ASP A 163 16.59 9.84 -18.37
C ASP A 163 15.75 10.56 -17.30
N ASN A 164 14.80 11.43 -17.73
CA ASN A 164 13.86 12.09 -16.82
C ASN A 164 12.97 11.10 -16.04
N GLY A 165 12.51 10.04 -16.69
CA GLY A 165 11.76 8.96 -16.02
C GLY A 165 12.62 8.15 -15.08
N THR A 166 13.85 7.81 -15.50
CA THR A 166 14.82 7.08 -14.69
C THR A 166 15.20 7.84 -13.43
N MET A 167 15.33 9.16 -13.50
CA MET A 167 15.60 10.01 -12.33
C MET A 167 14.50 9.90 -11.27
N VAL A 168 13.24 9.70 -11.64
CA VAL A 168 12.15 9.46 -10.68
C VAL A 168 12.35 8.12 -9.93
N LEU A 169 12.85 7.09 -10.61
CA LEU A 169 13.15 5.80 -9.98
C LEU A 169 14.34 5.89 -9.02
N LEU A 170 15.36 6.68 -9.37
CA LEU A 170 16.58 6.86 -8.57
C LEU A 170 16.35 7.81 -7.38
N ASP A 171 15.52 8.84 -7.56
CA ASP A 171 15.15 9.79 -6.50
C ASP A 171 13.64 9.96 -6.41
N PRO A 172 12.97 9.09 -5.63
CA PRO A 172 11.52 9.10 -5.51
C PRO A 172 10.94 10.27 -4.71
N ARG A 173 11.76 11.16 -4.15
CA ARG A 173 11.30 12.29 -3.31
C ARG A 173 10.27 13.17 -4.02
N SER A 174 10.40 13.35 -5.33
CA SER A 174 9.47 14.14 -6.13
C SER A 174 8.06 13.55 -6.24
N VAL A 175 7.91 12.26 -5.97
CA VAL A 175 6.65 11.51 -6.05
C VAL A 175 6.26 10.86 -4.71
N GLN A 176 7.00 11.15 -3.66
CA GLN A 176 6.84 10.53 -2.34
C GLN A 176 5.41 10.70 -1.80
N GLU A 177 4.82 11.88 -1.93
CA GLU A 177 3.44 12.14 -1.49
C GLU A 177 2.43 11.24 -2.19
N LYS A 178 2.60 11.01 -3.51
CA LYS A 178 1.74 10.10 -4.28
C LYS A 178 1.92 8.64 -3.86
N MET A 179 3.15 8.23 -3.59
CA MET A 179 3.47 6.89 -3.09
C MET A 179 2.86 6.67 -1.71
N ASP A 180 2.95 7.65 -0.81
CA ASP A 180 2.39 7.59 0.52
C ASP A 180 0.86 7.58 0.49
N ALA A 181 0.24 8.39 -0.36
CA ALA A 181 -1.20 8.38 -0.57
C ALA A 181 -1.67 7.01 -1.09
N ALA A 182 -0.99 6.45 -2.10
CA ALA A 182 -1.33 5.14 -2.63
C ALA A 182 -1.18 4.02 -1.59
N SER A 183 -0.14 4.09 -0.74
CA SER A 183 0.07 3.11 0.32
C SER A 183 -1.01 3.18 1.40
N ARG A 184 -1.40 4.38 1.84
CA ARG A 184 -2.50 4.57 2.79
C ARG A 184 -3.84 4.12 2.21
N TYR A 185 -4.09 4.45 0.96
CA TYR A 185 -5.30 4.05 0.27
C TYR A 185 -5.40 2.53 0.10
N ALA A 186 -4.29 1.86 -0.23
CA ALA A 186 -4.23 0.41 -0.36
C ALA A 186 -4.55 -0.31 0.95
N THR A 187 -4.13 0.22 2.09
CA THR A 187 -4.38 -0.37 3.42
C THR A 187 -5.67 0.13 4.08
N LEU A 188 -6.50 0.88 3.36
CA LEU A 188 -7.76 1.45 3.88
C LEU A 188 -7.58 2.30 5.14
N THR A 189 -6.38 2.87 5.33
CA THR A 189 -6.07 3.76 6.45
C THR A 189 -6.42 5.22 6.14
N GLU A 190 -6.75 5.53 4.89
CA GLU A 190 -7.24 6.84 4.48
C GLU A 190 -8.76 6.90 4.57
N ASP A 191 -9.30 8.05 4.98
CA ASP A 191 -10.76 8.25 5.02
C ASP A 191 -11.30 8.26 3.58
N LEU A 192 -12.08 7.24 3.25
CA LEU A 192 -12.61 7.02 1.89
C LEU A 192 -13.65 8.06 1.46
N GLY A 193 -13.89 9.11 2.28
CA GLY A 193 -14.89 10.12 1.99
C GLY A 193 -16.32 9.55 1.96
N ASP A 194 -17.24 10.30 1.37
CA ASP A 194 -18.69 9.92 1.30
C ASP A 194 -19.10 9.27 -0.01
N GLY A 195 -18.16 8.87 -0.86
CA GLY A 195 -18.43 8.22 -2.14
C GLY A 195 -19.09 6.84 -2.02
N GLY A 196 -19.70 6.36 -3.12
CA GLY A 196 -20.40 5.07 -3.14
C GLY A 196 -19.54 3.88 -2.69
N ILE A 197 -18.25 3.91 -2.97
CA ILE A 197 -17.29 2.88 -2.55
C ILE A 197 -17.07 2.89 -1.03
N ALA A 198 -16.99 4.08 -0.43
CA ALA A 198 -16.90 4.23 1.02
C ALA A 198 -18.10 3.61 1.74
N LYS A 199 -19.31 3.75 1.17
CA LYS A 199 -20.51 3.11 1.70
C LYS A 199 -20.46 1.59 1.62
N ILE A 200 -19.96 1.03 0.51
CA ILE A 200 -19.77 -0.42 0.34
C ILE A 200 -18.74 -0.95 1.35
N THR A 201 -17.61 -0.26 1.49
CA THR A 201 -16.54 -0.66 2.42
C THR A 201 -17.01 -0.58 3.88
N ARG A 202 -17.71 0.50 4.26
CA ARG A 202 -18.32 0.62 5.60
C ARG A 202 -19.37 -0.48 5.84
N ALA A 203 -20.21 -0.81 4.86
CA ALA A 203 -21.18 -1.90 4.97
C ALA A 203 -20.51 -3.28 5.14
N MET A 204 -19.37 -3.51 4.47
CA MET A 204 -18.57 -4.75 4.65
C MET A 204 -17.88 -4.82 6.01
N GLN A 205 -17.56 -3.68 6.62
CA GLN A 205 -16.94 -3.61 7.95
C GLN A 205 -17.97 -3.80 9.09
N GLN A 206 -19.23 -3.45 8.87
CA GLN A 206 -20.30 -3.52 9.88
C GLN A 206 -20.99 -4.89 9.98
N ASN A 207 -20.80 -5.76 8.99
CA ASN A 207 -21.30 -7.15 8.96
C ASN A 207 -20.18 -8.17 9.19
#